data_4b3810290c3a9a1d7ea2b4403069a53f
#
_entry.id   4b3810290c3a9a1d7ea2b4403069a53f
#
_cell.length_a   1.000
_cell.length_b   1.000
_cell.length_c   1.000
_cell.angle_alpha   90.00
_cell.angle_beta   90.00
_cell.angle_gamma   90.00
#
_symmetry.space_group_name_H-M   'P 1'
#
loop_
_entity.id
_entity.type
_entity.pdbx_description
1 polymer ?
#
loop_
_entity_poly.entity_id
_entity_poly.type
_entity_poly.pdbx_seq_one_letter_code
_entity_poly.pdbx_strand_id
1 'polypeptide(L)'
;MIIVRWAPSPTGRIHPGNARPALLNWFFARRHAGRYVLRMDDTDAARSTRAFADGIEQDLAWLGVRPDSLVRQSERTALYDAARDRLIAMGRLYPCYETEEELDRKRARARLLGKPPIYDRAALSLTDEDRARLEAEGRRPHWRFRLDGRPVQFADLIKGQQTVNTASMSDPVLIRADGSYLYTLPSVVDDIDLGITHVIRGEDHVSNTGTQIEIFEALGGAVPVFAHHNLLTDAAGQGFSKRLGSQSIAQFREAGYEPMAIAIMASLTGTSLSIEPYETLDEIAARLDFSMISHGPARFDTAELDALNARILHALPYESARARLSALGLEGEAMWLLLRDNLRKFDDIAEWAKLLTGPVAPVIADEDREFLALAKSLLPPEPWDETTWGQWTDALKAATGRKGKALFLPLRLALTGRPDGPELKSLLPLAGRKACLARLP
;
A
#
# COMPACT_ATOMS: atom_id res chain seq x y z
N MET A 1 -22.25 15.23 7.23
CA MET A 1 -20.86 15.22 6.66
C MET A 1 -20.31 13.83 6.79
N ILE A 2 -19.70 13.28 5.73
CA ILE A 2 -19.06 11.96 5.78
C ILE A 2 -17.75 12.06 6.56
N ILE A 3 -17.51 11.14 7.48
CA ILE A 3 -16.28 10.99 8.25
C ILE A 3 -15.87 9.51 8.18
N VAL A 4 -14.69 9.26 7.65
CA VAL A 4 -14.08 7.94 7.56
C VAL A 4 -12.79 7.88 8.35
N ARG A 5 -12.29 6.68 8.63
CA ARG A 5 -10.99 6.50 9.28
C ARG A 5 -10.23 5.30 8.75
N TRP A 6 -8.93 5.46 8.69
CA TRP A 6 -8.03 4.31 8.64
C TRP A 6 -7.36 4.14 10.01
N ALA A 7 -7.34 2.90 10.51
CA ALA A 7 -7.00 2.59 11.89
C ALA A 7 -5.90 1.51 11.97
N PRO A 8 -4.64 1.83 11.58
CA PRO A 8 -3.55 0.88 11.66
C PRO A 8 -3.01 0.73 13.06
N SER A 9 -2.60 -0.50 13.43
CA SER A 9 -1.77 -0.73 14.60
C SER A 9 -0.29 -0.56 14.22
N PRO A 10 0.48 0.36 14.87
CA PRO A 10 1.86 0.65 14.50
C PRO A 10 2.83 -0.42 15.06
N THR A 11 2.65 -1.66 14.63
CA THR A 11 3.44 -2.84 15.04
C THR A 11 4.47 -3.27 13.99
N GLY A 12 4.71 -2.43 12.98
CA GLY A 12 5.69 -2.65 11.91
C GLY A 12 5.42 -1.73 10.72
N ARG A 13 6.27 -1.83 9.70
CA ARG A 13 6.12 -1.10 8.44
C ARG A 13 4.85 -1.55 7.71
N ILE A 14 4.22 -0.63 6.97
CA ILE A 14 3.07 -0.95 6.13
C ILE A 14 3.50 -1.52 4.77
N HIS A 15 2.65 -2.36 4.21
CA HIS A 15 2.79 -2.97 2.88
C HIS A 15 1.57 -2.60 2.02
N PRO A 16 1.54 -2.91 0.71
CA PRO A 16 0.42 -2.55 -0.17
C PRO A 16 -0.96 -2.98 0.36
N GLY A 17 -1.04 -4.15 1.02
CA GLY A 17 -2.29 -4.61 1.66
C GLY A 17 -2.78 -3.70 2.79
N ASN A 18 -1.88 -3.02 3.52
CA ASN A 18 -2.24 -2.01 4.52
C ASN A 18 -2.51 -0.63 3.87
N ALA A 19 -1.82 -0.30 2.78
CA ALA A 19 -2.03 0.93 2.05
C ALA A 19 -3.41 0.96 1.37
N ARG A 20 -3.93 -0.21 0.93
CA ARG A 20 -5.25 -0.32 0.28
C ARG A 20 -6.38 0.30 1.12
N PRO A 21 -6.66 -0.11 2.37
CA PRO A 21 -7.71 0.53 3.16
C PRO A 21 -7.42 2.02 3.43
N ALA A 22 -6.17 2.45 3.56
CA ALA A 22 -5.84 3.87 3.70
C ALA A 22 -6.27 4.67 2.47
N LEU A 23 -5.90 4.20 1.27
CA LEU A 23 -6.25 4.82 -0.01
C LEU A 23 -7.76 4.81 -0.24
N LEU A 24 -8.45 3.69 -0.03
CA LEU A 24 -9.90 3.58 -0.23
C LEU A 24 -10.69 4.50 0.70
N ASN A 25 -10.28 4.64 1.97
CA ASN A 25 -10.88 5.62 2.89
C ASN A 25 -10.64 7.05 2.41
N TRP A 26 -9.41 7.37 1.99
CA TRP A 26 -9.06 8.69 1.50
C TRP A 26 -9.85 9.04 0.22
N PHE A 27 -9.94 8.12 -0.75
CA PHE A 27 -10.71 8.31 -1.99
C PHE A 27 -12.19 8.53 -1.68
N PHE A 28 -12.76 7.74 -0.77
CA PHE A 28 -14.15 7.90 -0.39
C PHE A 28 -14.43 9.26 0.27
N ALA A 29 -13.53 9.70 1.16
CA ALA A 29 -13.63 11.03 1.77
C ALA A 29 -13.55 12.15 0.71
N ARG A 30 -12.55 12.08 -0.19
CA ARG A 30 -12.37 13.09 -1.26
C ARG A 30 -13.57 13.15 -2.19
N ARG A 31 -14.05 12.02 -2.66
CA ARG A 31 -15.22 11.93 -3.56
C ARG A 31 -16.48 12.58 -2.96
N HIS A 32 -16.66 12.49 -1.66
CA HIS A 32 -17.85 12.94 -0.96
C HIS A 32 -17.65 14.25 -0.16
N ALA A 33 -16.55 14.97 -0.38
CA ALA A 33 -16.18 16.16 0.39
C ALA A 33 -16.26 15.92 1.92
N GLY A 34 -15.85 14.72 2.35
CA GLY A 34 -15.84 14.25 3.72
C GLY A 34 -14.50 14.49 4.41
N ARG A 35 -14.36 13.95 5.63
CA ARG A 35 -13.13 13.99 6.43
C ARG A 35 -12.50 12.60 6.53
N TYR A 36 -11.18 12.56 6.46
CA TYR A 36 -10.36 11.36 6.64
C TYR A 36 -9.52 11.45 7.92
N VAL A 37 -9.79 10.56 8.86
CA VAL A 37 -9.10 10.47 10.15
C VAL A 37 -8.07 9.34 10.09
N LEU A 38 -6.83 9.63 10.50
CA LEU A 38 -5.84 8.60 10.81
C LEU A 38 -5.92 8.30 12.30
N ARG A 39 -6.33 7.08 12.68
CA ARG A 39 -6.33 6.63 14.06
C ARG A 39 -5.25 5.58 14.26
N MET A 40 -4.25 5.88 15.10
CA MET A 40 -3.23 4.91 15.48
C MET A 40 -3.79 4.01 16.59
N ASP A 41 -4.03 2.74 16.26
CA ASP A 41 -4.50 1.73 17.21
C ASP A 41 -3.28 1.15 17.96
N ASP A 42 -2.74 1.94 18.91
CA ASP A 42 -1.47 1.73 19.62
C ASP A 42 -1.65 1.33 21.11
N THR A 43 -2.77 0.72 21.45
CA THR A 43 -3.06 0.22 22.82
C THR A 43 -2.14 -0.93 23.25
N ASP A 44 -1.55 -1.68 22.31
CA ASP A 44 -0.53 -2.69 22.59
C ASP A 44 0.86 -2.05 22.65
N ALA A 45 1.18 -1.48 23.82
CA ALA A 45 2.43 -0.76 24.03
C ALA A 45 3.70 -1.62 23.83
N ALA A 46 3.60 -2.95 23.99
CA ALA A 46 4.74 -3.85 23.80
C ALA A 46 5.15 -3.99 22.32
N ARG A 47 4.19 -3.89 21.41
CA ARG A 47 4.42 -4.05 19.96
C ARG A 47 4.32 -2.75 19.18
N SER A 48 3.63 -1.75 19.71
CA SER A 48 3.46 -0.44 19.07
C SER A 48 4.61 0.49 19.44
N THR A 49 5.36 0.93 18.43
CA THR A 49 6.48 1.84 18.66
C THR A 49 6.26 3.19 17.97
N ARG A 50 6.82 4.25 18.53
CA ARG A 50 6.79 5.58 17.93
C ARG A 50 7.41 5.57 16.53
N ALA A 51 8.51 4.85 16.33
CA ALA A 51 9.19 4.74 15.06
C ALA A 51 8.30 4.11 13.97
N PHE A 52 7.47 3.11 14.31
CA PHE A 52 6.51 2.55 13.36
C PHE A 52 5.35 3.50 13.08
N ALA A 53 4.87 4.25 14.08
CA ALA A 53 3.84 5.25 13.86
C ALA A 53 4.34 6.37 12.92
N ASP A 54 5.52 6.91 13.19
CA ASP A 54 6.15 7.93 12.35
C ASP A 54 6.42 7.39 10.92
N GLY A 55 6.79 6.11 10.80
CA GLY A 55 6.95 5.44 9.50
C GLY A 55 5.65 5.33 8.72
N ILE A 56 4.52 5.06 9.38
CA ILE A 56 3.19 5.05 8.75
C ILE A 56 2.84 6.44 8.20
N GLU A 57 3.05 7.48 9.01
CA GLU A 57 2.81 8.87 8.60
C GLU A 57 3.68 9.27 7.39
N GLN A 58 4.97 8.88 7.40
CA GLN A 58 5.90 9.10 6.27
C GLN A 58 5.47 8.37 5.00
N ASP A 59 5.06 7.11 5.13
CA ASP A 59 4.63 6.30 3.98
C ASP A 59 3.33 6.83 3.37
N LEU A 60 2.35 7.29 4.21
CA LEU A 60 1.15 7.96 3.72
C LEU A 60 1.48 9.28 3.01
N ALA A 61 2.34 10.10 3.61
CA ALA A 61 2.76 11.37 3.02
C ALA A 61 3.44 11.15 1.66
N TRP A 62 4.29 10.11 1.54
CA TRP A 62 4.93 9.73 0.29
C TRP A 62 3.92 9.28 -0.77
N LEU A 63 2.88 8.52 -0.37
CA LEU A 63 1.78 8.13 -1.26
C LEU A 63 0.88 9.31 -1.66
N GLY A 64 1.06 10.51 -1.08
CA GLY A 64 0.20 11.66 -1.31
C GLY A 64 -1.08 11.67 -0.48
N VAL A 65 -1.22 10.77 0.47
CA VAL A 65 -2.38 10.64 1.36
C VAL A 65 -2.15 11.47 2.63
N ARG A 66 -2.98 12.49 2.83
CA ARG A 66 -2.91 13.34 4.02
C ARG A 66 -4.20 13.25 4.81
N PRO A 67 -4.14 12.85 6.10
CA PRO A 67 -5.29 12.85 6.97
C PRO A 67 -5.66 14.27 7.40
N ASP A 68 -6.96 14.52 7.61
CA ASP A 68 -7.45 15.79 8.17
C ASP A 68 -7.19 15.89 9.67
N SER A 69 -7.08 14.75 10.35
CA SER A 69 -6.71 14.67 11.77
C SER A 69 -6.03 13.34 12.11
N LEU A 70 -5.18 13.37 13.13
CA LEU A 70 -4.51 12.22 13.72
C LEU A 70 -5.00 12.03 15.15
N VAL A 71 -5.32 10.78 15.51
CA VAL A 71 -5.74 10.38 16.86
C VAL A 71 -4.93 9.16 17.29
N ARG A 72 -4.54 9.08 18.57
CA ARG A 72 -3.84 7.94 19.15
C ARG A 72 -4.70 7.28 20.22
N GLN A 73 -4.91 5.98 20.15
CA GLN A 73 -5.72 5.25 21.13
C GLN A 73 -5.08 5.27 22.54
N SER A 74 -3.75 5.23 22.61
CA SER A 74 -3.01 5.30 23.88
C SER A 74 -3.30 6.57 24.70
N GLU A 75 -3.78 7.65 24.07
CA GLU A 75 -4.11 8.92 24.72
C GLU A 75 -5.59 9.00 25.16
N ARG A 76 -6.38 7.94 24.91
CA ARG A 76 -7.86 7.96 25.05
C ARG A 76 -8.39 6.96 26.07
N THR A 77 -7.55 6.39 26.90
CA THR A 77 -7.89 5.34 27.87
C THR A 77 -9.07 5.73 28.78
N ALA A 78 -9.16 7.00 29.19
CA ALA A 78 -10.28 7.48 30.00
C ALA A 78 -11.67 7.30 29.35
N LEU A 79 -11.76 7.41 28.02
CA LEU A 79 -13.01 7.14 27.28
C LEU A 79 -13.37 5.66 27.30
N TYR A 80 -12.35 4.80 27.21
CA TYR A 80 -12.54 3.35 27.25
C TYR A 80 -12.94 2.90 28.65
N ASP A 81 -12.37 3.49 29.70
CA ASP A 81 -12.75 3.24 31.10
C ASP A 81 -14.21 3.63 31.35
N ALA A 82 -14.63 4.81 30.91
CA ALA A 82 -16.02 5.24 31.03
C ALA A 82 -17.00 4.32 30.26
N ALA A 83 -16.65 3.87 29.09
CA ALA A 83 -17.44 2.92 28.29
C ALA A 83 -17.50 1.54 28.98
N ARG A 84 -16.37 1.04 29.51
CA ARG A 84 -16.32 -0.18 30.33
C ARG A 84 -17.29 -0.11 31.50
N ASP A 85 -17.20 0.94 32.30
CA ASP A 85 -18.01 1.09 33.52
C ASP A 85 -19.51 1.16 33.18
N ARG A 86 -19.85 1.86 32.08
CA ARG A 86 -21.23 1.89 31.58
C ARG A 86 -21.72 0.50 31.14
N LEU A 87 -20.92 -0.27 30.41
CA LEU A 87 -21.28 -1.62 29.98
C LEU A 87 -21.40 -2.59 31.17
N ILE A 88 -20.59 -2.45 32.21
CA ILE A 88 -20.69 -3.22 33.46
C ILE A 88 -22.01 -2.88 34.16
N ALA A 89 -22.34 -1.60 34.36
CA ALA A 89 -23.58 -1.15 34.99
C ALA A 89 -24.82 -1.67 34.26
N MET A 90 -24.77 -1.83 32.96
CA MET A 90 -25.83 -2.39 32.12
C MET A 90 -25.86 -3.92 32.11
N GLY A 91 -24.94 -4.61 32.76
CA GLY A 91 -24.79 -6.06 32.71
C GLY A 91 -24.45 -6.60 31.32
N ARG A 92 -23.88 -5.73 30.44
CA ARG A 92 -23.43 -6.12 29.10
C ARG A 92 -21.97 -6.56 29.11
N LEU A 93 -21.17 -6.15 30.07
CA LEU A 93 -19.79 -6.57 30.28
C LEU A 93 -19.72 -7.32 31.63
N TYR A 94 -19.22 -8.54 31.60
CA TYR A 94 -19.18 -9.38 32.79
C TYR A 94 -17.79 -10.03 32.99
N PRO A 95 -17.36 -10.26 34.26
CA PRO A 95 -16.05 -10.81 34.59
C PRO A 95 -16.03 -12.33 34.39
N CYS A 96 -14.94 -12.82 33.81
CA CYS A 96 -14.65 -14.22 33.58
C CYS A 96 -13.28 -14.55 34.20
N TYR A 97 -13.18 -15.65 34.92
CA TYR A 97 -11.97 -16.03 35.68
C TYR A 97 -11.29 -17.29 35.15
N GLU A 98 -11.80 -17.89 34.08
CA GLU A 98 -11.20 -19.07 33.46
C GLU A 98 -9.82 -18.76 32.90
N THR A 99 -8.87 -19.65 33.15
CA THR A 99 -7.53 -19.59 32.53
C THR A 99 -7.63 -20.03 31.06
N GLU A 100 -6.58 -19.70 30.29
CA GLU A 100 -6.51 -20.14 28.89
C GLU A 100 -6.55 -21.66 28.76
N GLU A 101 -5.88 -22.39 29.67
CA GLU A 101 -5.90 -23.85 29.71
C GLU A 101 -7.30 -24.42 30.00
N GLU A 102 -8.06 -23.79 30.88
CA GLU A 102 -9.45 -24.18 31.18
C GLU A 102 -10.34 -23.94 29.96
N LEU A 103 -10.19 -22.81 29.30
CA LEU A 103 -10.90 -22.50 28.07
C LEU A 103 -10.53 -23.44 26.92
N ASP A 104 -9.25 -23.81 26.79
CA ASP A 104 -8.80 -24.79 25.78
C ASP A 104 -9.37 -26.17 26.02
N ARG A 105 -9.42 -26.60 27.28
CA ARG A 105 -10.08 -27.87 27.64
C ARG A 105 -11.56 -27.87 27.28
N LYS A 106 -12.27 -26.78 27.56
CA LYS A 106 -13.68 -26.60 27.17
C LYS A 106 -13.85 -26.66 25.65
N ARG A 107 -13.00 -25.96 24.89
CA ARG A 107 -12.99 -25.96 23.41
C ARG A 107 -12.72 -27.37 22.84
N ALA A 108 -11.73 -28.07 23.39
CA ALA A 108 -11.40 -29.43 22.98
C ALA A 108 -12.57 -30.39 23.25
N ARG A 109 -13.20 -30.31 24.42
CA ARG A 109 -14.38 -31.12 24.78
C ARG A 109 -15.55 -30.87 23.84
N ALA A 110 -15.84 -29.59 23.51
CA ALA A 110 -16.90 -29.26 22.57
C ALA A 110 -16.64 -29.90 21.20
N ARG A 111 -15.41 -29.82 20.67
CA ARG A 111 -15.02 -30.43 19.40
C ARG A 111 -15.18 -31.96 19.42
N LEU A 112 -14.78 -32.64 20.50
CA LEU A 112 -14.96 -34.08 20.67
C LEU A 112 -16.43 -34.53 20.64
N LEU A 113 -17.33 -33.62 21.09
CA LEU A 113 -18.77 -33.86 21.08
C LEU A 113 -19.44 -33.36 19.77
N GLY A 114 -18.68 -32.99 18.75
CA GLY A 114 -19.19 -32.47 17.48
C GLY A 114 -19.89 -31.12 17.61
N LYS A 115 -19.68 -30.38 18.71
CA LYS A 115 -20.26 -29.06 18.94
C LYS A 115 -19.27 -27.94 18.57
N PRO A 116 -19.75 -26.78 18.08
CA PRO A 116 -18.89 -25.63 17.89
C PRO A 116 -18.28 -25.19 19.22
N PRO A 117 -17.00 -24.75 19.24
CA PRO A 117 -16.29 -24.37 20.46
C PRO A 117 -16.64 -22.96 20.92
N ILE A 118 -17.95 -22.72 21.11
CA ILE A 118 -18.50 -21.46 21.61
C ILE A 118 -18.39 -21.41 23.12
N TYR A 119 -18.08 -20.25 23.67
CA TYR A 119 -18.02 -20.03 25.12
C TYR A 119 -19.39 -20.25 25.75
N ASP A 120 -19.45 -21.10 26.79
CA ASP A 120 -20.67 -21.57 27.43
C ASP A 120 -21.30 -20.57 28.43
N ARG A 121 -20.74 -19.37 28.57
CA ARG A 121 -21.20 -18.32 29.50
C ARG A 121 -21.21 -18.77 30.97
N ALA A 122 -20.39 -19.77 31.35
CA ALA A 122 -20.34 -20.29 32.69
C ALA A 122 -20.11 -19.20 33.76
N ALA A 123 -19.33 -18.17 33.43
CA ALA A 123 -19.06 -17.07 34.36
C ALA A 123 -20.31 -16.25 34.75
N LEU A 124 -21.39 -16.28 33.97
CA LEU A 124 -22.66 -15.63 34.34
C LEU A 124 -23.38 -16.30 35.50
N SER A 125 -23.03 -17.55 35.82
CA SER A 125 -23.62 -18.30 36.95
C SER A 125 -22.82 -18.14 38.25
N LEU A 126 -21.66 -17.45 38.23
CA LEU A 126 -20.85 -17.24 39.43
C LEU A 126 -21.54 -16.28 40.37
N THR A 127 -21.66 -16.72 41.66
CA THR A 127 -22.11 -15.86 42.75
C THR A 127 -21.02 -14.86 43.14
N ASP A 128 -21.37 -13.87 43.95
CA ASP A 128 -20.37 -12.91 44.45
C ASP A 128 -19.37 -13.61 45.39
N GLU A 129 -19.80 -14.65 46.13
CA GLU A 129 -18.90 -15.49 46.93
C GLU A 129 -17.93 -16.29 46.06
N ASP A 130 -18.39 -16.83 44.92
CA ASP A 130 -17.53 -17.52 43.99
C ASP A 130 -16.46 -16.58 43.41
N ARG A 131 -16.87 -15.38 43.02
CA ARG A 131 -15.93 -14.36 42.51
C ARG A 131 -14.91 -13.95 43.55
N ALA A 132 -15.38 -13.65 44.79
CA ALA A 132 -14.47 -13.29 45.90
C ALA A 132 -13.47 -14.41 46.19
N ARG A 133 -13.91 -15.68 46.14
CA ARG A 133 -13.01 -16.84 46.32
C ARG A 133 -11.95 -16.91 45.21
N LEU A 134 -12.34 -16.77 43.95
CA LEU A 134 -11.43 -16.82 42.83
C LEU A 134 -10.41 -15.67 42.88
N GLU A 135 -10.85 -14.48 43.28
CA GLU A 135 -9.96 -13.33 43.48
C GLU A 135 -8.99 -13.56 44.67
N ALA A 136 -9.46 -14.17 45.75
CA ALA A 136 -8.60 -14.55 46.89
C ALA A 136 -7.55 -15.62 46.49
N GLU A 137 -7.86 -16.48 45.51
CA GLU A 137 -6.93 -17.40 44.90
C GLU A 137 -5.92 -16.70 43.94
N GLY A 138 -5.98 -15.39 43.79
CA GLY A 138 -5.11 -14.59 42.92
C GLY A 138 -5.55 -14.54 41.44
N ARG A 139 -6.73 -15.03 41.11
CA ARG A 139 -7.25 -14.93 39.75
C ARG A 139 -7.69 -13.49 39.48
N ARG A 140 -7.34 -12.98 38.31
CA ARG A 140 -7.82 -11.68 37.81
C ARG A 140 -8.84 -11.90 36.69
N PRO A 141 -9.96 -11.17 36.71
CA PRO A 141 -10.96 -11.34 35.66
C PRO A 141 -10.48 -10.75 34.32
N HIS A 142 -10.75 -11.48 33.25
CA HIS A 142 -10.89 -10.89 31.93
C HIS A 142 -12.37 -10.61 31.70
N TRP A 143 -12.70 -9.64 30.84
CA TRP A 143 -14.06 -9.18 30.69
C TRP A 143 -14.61 -9.51 29.31
N ARG A 144 -15.80 -10.13 29.29
CA ARG A 144 -16.50 -10.48 28.05
C ARG A 144 -17.75 -9.64 27.86
N PHE A 145 -17.98 -9.23 26.61
CA PHE A 145 -19.22 -8.58 26.22
C PHE A 145 -20.30 -9.64 25.94
N ARG A 146 -21.43 -9.51 26.60
CA ARG A 146 -22.58 -10.40 26.45
C ARG A 146 -23.30 -10.07 25.14
N LEU A 147 -23.16 -10.94 24.13
CA LEU A 147 -23.90 -10.87 22.88
C LEU A 147 -25.40 -11.24 23.09
N ASP A 148 -26.29 -10.60 22.33
CA ASP A 148 -27.72 -10.88 22.39
C ASP A 148 -28.10 -12.25 21.79
N GLY A 149 -27.22 -12.82 21.01
CA GLY A 149 -27.44 -14.11 20.37
C GLY A 149 -28.54 -14.06 19.30
N ARG A 150 -28.46 -13.07 18.43
CA ARG A 150 -29.43 -12.80 17.36
C ARG A 150 -28.76 -12.67 15.99
N PRO A 151 -29.51 -12.79 14.88
CA PRO A 151 -29.06 -12.33 13.59
C PRO A 151 -28.90 -10.80 13.59
N VAL A 152 -27.70 -10.31 13.28
CA VAL A 152 -27.40 -8.88 13.08
C VAL A 152 -27.30 -8.63 11.59
N GLN A 153 -28.19 -7.80 11.06
CA GLN A 153 -28.25 -7.46 9.64
C GLN A 153 -27.70 -6.05 9.42
N PHE A 154 -26.92 -5.88 8.37
CA PHE A 154 -26.42 -4.58 7.96
C PHE A 154 -26.21 -4.52 6.45
N ALA A 155 -26.34 -3.32 5.89
CA ALA A 155 -26.00 -3.05 4.50
C ALA A 155 -24.51 -2.74 4.40
N ASP A 156 -23.83 -3.42 3.47
CA ASP A 156 -22.43 -3.19 3.15
C ASP A 156 -22.33 -2.58 1.74
N LEU A 157 -21.58 -1.48 1.59
CA LEU A 157 -21.50 -0.77 0.32
C LEU A 157 -20.83 -1.57 -0.80
N ILE A 158 -20.05 -2.60 -0.46
CA ILE A 158 -19.36 -3.46 -1.42
C ILE A 158 -20.03 -4.83 -1.52
N LYS A 159 -20.35 -5.44 -0.36
CA LYS A 159 -20.85 -6.81 -0.30
C LYS A 159 -22.38 -6.93 -0.27
N GLY A 160 -23.09 -5.81 -0.30
CA GLY A 160 -24.57 -5.79 -0.21
C GLY A 160 -25.06 -6.19 1.18
N GLN A 161 -26.27 -6.77 1.27
CA GLN A 161 -26.85 -7.18 2.55
C GLN A 161 -26.05 -8.31 3.18
N GLN A 162 -25.64 -8.09 4.44
CA GLN A 162 -24.89 -9.04 5.25
C GLN A 162 -25.69 -9.42 6.50
N THR A 163 -25.50 -10.64 6.95
CA THR A 163 -26.09 -11.15 8.20
C THR A 163 -25.04 -11.90 8.99
N VAL A 164 -24.79 -11.46 10.21
CA VAL A 164 -23.90 -12.13 11.17
C VAL A 164 -24.76 -12.67 12.32
N ASN A 165 -24.77 -13.98 12.51
CA ASN A 165 -25.52 -14.59 13.61
C ASN A 165 -24.66 -14.66 14.88
N THR A 166 -24.88 -13.73 15.81
CA THR A 166 -24.14 -13.67 17.07
C THR A 166 -24.46 -14.83 18.02
N ALA A 167 -25.57 -15.57 17.81
CA ALA A 167 -25.84 -16.81 18.55
C ALA A 167 -24.82 -17.91 18.29
N SER A 168 -24.13 -17.88 17.14
CA SER A 168 -23.07 -18.83 16.77
C SER A 168 -21.66 -18.36 17.14
N MET A 169 -21.56 -17.28 17.92
CA MET A 169 -20.28 -16.67 18.32
C MET A 169 -20.08 -16.79 19.83
N SER A 170 -18.82 -16.84 20.24
CA SER A 170 -18.47 -16.65 21.65
C SER A 170 -18.59 -15.20 22.04
N ASP A 171 -19.04 -14.91 23.25
CA ASP A 171 -18.94 -13.56 23.82
C ASP A 171 -17.47 -13.10 23.76
N PRO A 172 -17.17 -12.00 23.07
CA PRO A 172 -15.78 -11.56 22.86
C PRO A 172 -15.17 -11.05 24.15
N VAL A 173 -13.91 -11.32 24.36
CA VAL A 173 -13.12 -10.66 25.40
C VAL A 173 -12.84 -9.23 24.92
N LEU A 174 -13.20 -8.24 25.73
CA LEU A 174 -12.91 -6.84 25.45
C LEU A 174 -11.77 -6.30 26.30
N ILE A 175 -11.52 -6.89 27.49
CA ILE A 175 -10.47 -6.48 28.42
C ILE A 175 -9.79 -7.75 28.93
N ARG A 176 -8.46 -7.77 28.87
CA ARG A 176 -7.65 -8.87 29.41
C ARG A 176 -7.54 -8.81 30.92
N ALA A 177 -7.05 -9.90 31.52
CA ALA A 177 -6.82 -9.98 32.96
C ALA A 177 -5.75 -9.00 33.50
N ASP A 178 -4.88 -8.50 32.65
CA ASP A 178 -3.92 -7.43 32.97
C ASP A 178 -4.53 -6.02 32.88
N GLY A 179 -5.81 -5.90 32.53
CA GLY A 179 -6.52 -4.65 32.35
C GLY A 179 -6.37 -4.02 30.95
N SER A 180 -5.57 -4.61 30.06
CA SER A 180 -5.39 -4.07 28.71
C SER A 180 -6.64 -4.29 27.84
N TYR A 181 -6.99 -3.25 27.06
CA TYR A 181 -8.09 -3.29 26.12
C TYR A 181 -7.73 -4.05 24.86
N LEU A 182 -8.66 -4.90 24.40
CA LEU A 182 -8.59 -5.52 23.09
C LEU A 182 -9.25 -4.62 22.03
N TYR A 183 -8.81 -4.75 20.79
CA TYR A 183 -9.19 -3.96 19.62
C TYR A 183 -10.65 -3.52 19.57
N THR A 184 -11.59 -4.42 19.91
CA THR A 184 -13.02 -4.23 19.61
C THR A 184 -13.64 -3.08 20.38
N LEU A 185 -13.39 -2.94 21.69
CA LEU A 185 -13.99 -1.87 22.50
C LEU A 185 -13.41 -0.49 22.17
N PRO A 186 -12.09 -0.26 22.18
CA PRO A 186 -11.52 1.01 21.76
C PRO A 186 -11.96 1.45 20.37
N SER A 187 -12.03 0.50 19.42
CA SER A 187 -12.44 0.81 18.05
C SER A 187 -13.86 1.37 17.98
N VAL A 188 -14.83 0.76 18.69
CA VAL A 188 -16.23 1.23 18.71
C VAL A 188 -16.34 2.56 19.48
N VAL A 189 -15.69 2.68 20.62
CA VAL A 189 -15.74 3.91 21.44
C VAL A 189 -15.20 5.11 20.65
N ASP A 190 -14.06 4.92 19.98
CA ASP A 190 -13.49 5.97 19.14
C ASP A 190 -14.36 6.30 17.94
N ASP A 191 -14.92 5.29 17.26
CA ASP A 191 -15.79 5.51 16.11
C ASP A 191 -17.04 6.31 16.52
N ILE A 192 -17.58 6.10 17.76
CA ILE A 192 -18.68 6.90 18.33
C ILE A 192 -18.21 8.33 18.61
N ASP A 193 -17.14 8.51 19.36
CA ASP A 193 -16.67 9.81 19.82
C ASP A 193 -16.18 10.71 18.67
N LEU A 194 -15.53 10.13 17.67
CA LEU A 194 -15.07 10.83 16.46
C LEU A 194 -16.17 11.06 15.42
N GLY A 195 -17.38 10.53 15.67
CA GLY A 195 -18.52 10.65 14.76
C GLY A 195 -18.28 9.96 13.42
N ILE A 196 -17.60 8.81 13.41
CA ILE A 196 -17.32 8.05 12.18
C ILE A 196 -18.63 7.59 11.57
N THR A 197 -18.85 7.98 10.32
CA THR A 197 -20.09 7.66 9.59
C THR A 197 -19.94 6.41 8.71
N HIS A 198 -18.71 6.13 8.26
CA HIS A 198 -18.44 4.99 7.38
C HIS A 198 -17.16 4.28 7.82
N VAL A 199 -17.25 2.94 7.89
CA VAL A 199 -16.15 2.03 8.25
C VAL A 199 -15.76 1.23 7.03
N ILE A 200 -14.66 1.65 6.37
CA ILE A 200 -14.12 1.00 5.17
C ILE A 200 -12.89 0.20 5.58
N ARG A 201 -12.91 -1.13 5.38
CA ARG A 201 -11.84 -2.03 5.85
C ARG A 201 -11.79 -3.35 5.08
N GLY A 202 -10.84 -4.22 5.39
CA GLY A 202 -10.72 -5.55 4.79
C GLY A 202 -11.90 -6.48 5.15
N GLU A 203 -12.24 -7.37 4.25
CA GLU A 203 -13.35 -8.33 4.38
C GLU A 203 -13.17 -9.38 5.48
N ASP A 204 -11.94 -9.57 5.96
CA ASP A 204 -11.62 -10.41 7.12
C ASP A 204 -12.29 -9.91 8.41
N HIS A 205 -12.79 -8.68 8.43
CA HIS A 205 -13.52 -8.09 9.54
C HIS A 205 -15.06 -8.21 9.45
N VAL A 206 -15.63 -8.83 8.43
CA VAL A 206 -17.09 -8.93 8.26
C VAL A 206 -17.76 -9.58 9.48
N SER A 207 -17.20 -10.67 10.00
CA SER A 207 -17.73 -11.33 11.20
C SER A 207 -17.67 -10.45 12.46
N ASN A 208 -16.63 -9.60 12.58
CA ASN A 208 -16.47 -8.69 13.71
C ASN A 208 -17.54 -7.60 13.72
N THR A 209 -18.10 -7.27 12.55
CA THR A 209 -19.10 -6.22 12.41
C THR A 209 -20.36 -6.51 13.22
N GLY A 210 -20.84 -7.76 13.25
CA GLY A 210 -22.00 -8.13 14.07
C GLY A 210 -21.80 -7.83 15.55
N THR A 211 -20.65 -8.19 16.09
CA THR A 211 -20.25 -7.89 17.47
C THR A 211 -20.16 -6.37 17.72
N GLN A 212 -19.53 -5.65 16.80
CA GLN A 212 -19.36 -4.20 16.94
C GLN A 212 -20.70 -3.46 16.90
N ILE A 213 -21.64 -3.87 16.05
CA ILE A 213 -22.98 -3.30 16.00
C ILE A 213 -23.68 -3.44 17.36
N GLU A 214 -23.63 -4.62 17.99
CA GLU A 214 -24.21 -4.79 19.32
C GLU A 214 -23.55 -3.90 20.39
N ILE A 215 -22.26 -3.62 20.28
CA ILE A 215 -21.56 -2.70 21.18
C ILE A 215 -21.95 -1.24 20.89
N PHE A 216 -22.07 -0.83 19.61
CA PHE A 216 -22.61 0.49 19.24
C PHE A 216 -24.00 0.72 19.86
N GLU A 217 -24.88 -0.25 19.69
CA GLU A 217 -26.25 -0.21 20.25
C GLU A 217 -26.23 -0.12 21.79
N ALA A 218 -25.43 -0.95 22.46
CA ALA A 218 -25.29 -0.94 23.91
C ALA A 218 -24.77 0.40 24.44
N LEU A 219 -23.83 1.02 23.75
CA LEU A 219 -23.31 2.34 24.08
C LEU A 219 -24.18 3.50 23.57
N GLY A 220 -25.30 3.21 22.89
CA GLY A 220 -26.21 4.23 22.35
C GLY A 220 -25.55 5.09 21.25
N GLY A 221 -24.52 4.57 20.60
CA GLY A 221 -23.85 5.22 19.47
C GLY A 221 -24.58 4.96 18.16
N ALA A 222 -24.44 5.89 17.21
CA ALA A 222 -24.91 5.66 15.84
C ALA A 222 -24.08 4.56 15.17
N VAL A 223 -24.74 3.55 14.62
CA VAL A 223 -24.06 2.49 13.86
C VAL A 223 -23.61 3.06 12.52
N PRO A 224 -22.32 3.00 12.17
CA PRO A 224 -21.83 3.49 10.89
C PRO A 224 -22.27 2.61 9.71
N VAL A 225 -22.20 3.14 8.51
CA VAL A 225 -22.28 2.34 7.28
C VAL A 225 -20.97 1.58 7.08
N PHE A 226 -21.03 0.32 6.67
CA PHE A 226 -19.86 -0.52 6.46
C PHE A 226 -19.55 -0.71 4.99
N ALA A 227 -18.26 -0.89 4.70
CA ALA A 227 -17.75 -1.29 3.39
C ALA A 227 -16.56 -2.24 3.57
N HIS A 228 -16.72 -3.50 3.20
CA HIS A 228 -15.69 -4.52 3.34
C HIS A 228 -15.07 -4.86 1.98
N HIS A 229 -13.89 -4.28 1.72
CA HIS A 229 -13.18 -4.52 0.47
C HIS A 229 -12.44 -5.87 0.49
N ASN A 230 -12.20 -6.43 -0.70
CA ASN A 230 -11.40 -7.61 -0.90
C ASN A 230 -9.94 -7.41 -0.44
N LEU A 231 -9.31 -8.51 -0.02
CA LEU A 231 -7.92 -8.49 0.41
C LEU A 231 -6.97 -8.54 -0.79
N LEU A 232 -5.83 -7.85 -0.66
CA LEU A 232 -4.73 -8.04 -1.58
C LEU A 232 -3.95 -9.30 -1.21
N THR A 233 -3.60 -10.08 -2.22
CA THR A 233 -2.70 -11.22 -2.12
C THR A 233 -1.44 -10.97 -2.95
N ASP A 234 -0.37 -11.69 -2.65
CA ASP A 234 0.81 -11.72 -3.50
C ASP A 234 0.57 -12.53 -4.79
N ALA A 235 1.60 -12.63 -5.64
CA ALA A 235 1.54 -13.41 -6.88
C ALA A 235 1.24 -14.89 -6.67
N ALA A 236 1.55 -15.45 -5.48
CA ALA A 236 1.25 -16.82 -5.11
C ALA A 236 -0.17 -17.01 -4.52
N GLY A 237 -0.95 -15.93 -4.41
CA GLY A 237 -2.30 -15.93 -3.81
C GLY A 237 -2.29 -15.95 -2.28
N GLN A 238 -1.15 -15.70 -1.64
CA GLN A 238 -1.05 -15.61 -0.20
C GLN A 238 -1.24 -14.17 0.28
N GLY A 239 -1.88 -14.00 1.42
CA GLY A 239 -2.07 -12.66 2.00
C GLY A 239 -0.72 -12.00 2.33
N PHE A 240 -0.62 -10.70 2.08
CA PHE A 240 0.55 -9.93 2.49
C PHE A 240 0.76 -10.07 4.00
N SER A 241 1.89 -10.67 4.39
CA SER A 241 2.26 -10.78 5.80
C SER A 241 3.75 -10.51 5.99
N LYS A 242 4.09 -9.94 7.13
CA LYS A 242 5.48 -9.66 7.53
C LYS A 242 6.37 -10.93 7.55
N ARG A 243 5.76 -12.12 7.69
CA ARG A 243 6.47 -13.41 7.74
C ARG A 243 6.89 -13.94 6.38
N LEU A 244 6.28 -13.45 5.29
CA LEU A 244 6.49 -13.94 3.92
C LEU A 244 7.40 -13.02 3.09
N GLY A 245 8.13 -12.05 3.72
CA GLY A 245 9.05 -11.18 3.00
C GLY A 245 8.37 -10.16 2.08
N SER A 246 7.08 -9.85 2.32
CA SER A 246 6.35 -8.83 1.55
C SER A 246 7.04 -7.48 1.66
N GLN A 247 7.33 -6.84 0.53
CA GLN A 247 7.96 -5.53 0.49
C GLN A 247 7.06 -4.47 1.14
N SER A 248 7.66 -3.64 2.00
CA SER A 248 7.00 -2.50 2.60
C SER A 248 6.94 -1.31 1.64
N ILE A 249 6.05 -0.35 1.90
CA ILE A 249 5.98 0.91 1.14
C ILE A 249 7.34 1.63 1.15
N ALA A 250 8.01 1.66 2.30
CA ALA A 250 9.35 2.23 2.40
C ALA A 250 10.37 1.55 1.47
N GLN A 251 10.34 0.21 1.36
CA GLN A 251 11.23 -0.52 0.45
C GLN A 251 10.93 -0.24 -1.03
N PHE A 252 9.66 -0.08 -1.42
CA PHE A 252 9.32 0.36 -2.77
C PHE A 252 9.84 1.77 -3.05
N ARG A 253 9.70 2.70 -2.09
CA ARG A 253 10.28 4.05 -2.18
C ARG A 253 11.80 4.01 -2.33
N GLU A 254 12.49 3.25 -1.49
CA GLU A 254 13.94 3.05 -1.52
C GLU A 254 14.42 2.39 -2.83
N ALA A 255 13.58 1.56 -3.44
CA ALA A 255 13.84 0.92 -4.73
C ALA A 255 13.51 1.81 -5.95
N GLY A 256 13.13 3.09 -5.75
CA GLY A 256 12.91 4.07 -6.82
C GLY A 256 11.58 3.96 -7.56
N TYR A 257 10.56 3.33 -6.94
CA TYR A 257 9.20 3.34 -7.51
C TYR A 257 8.50 4.68 -7.30
N GLU A 258 7.64 5.04 -8.24
CA GLU A 258 6.78 6.22 -8.13
C GLU A 258 5.63 5.96 -7.15
N PRO A 259 5.31 6.93 -6.26
CA PRO A 259 4.22 6.76 -5.30
C PRO A 259 2.87 6.48 -5.97
N MET A 260 2.62 7.09 -7.12
CA MET A 260 1.41 6.88 -7.91
C MET A 260 1.29 5.43 -8.40
N ALA A 261 2.40 4.77 -8.80
CA ALA A 261 2.38 3.38 -9.21
C ALA A 261 1.92 2.46 -8.07
N ILE A 262 2.45 2.68 -6.87
CA ILE A 262 2.05 1.93 -5.67
C ILE A 262 0.59 2.22 -5.30
N ALA A 263 0.18 3.49 -5.33
CA ALA A 263 -1.21 3.88 -5.01
C ALA A 263 -2.22 3.24 -5.96
N ILE A 264 -1.96 3.26 -7.27
CA ILE A 264 -2.80 2.63 -8.29
C ILE A 264 -2.87 1.11 -8.05
N MET A 265 -1.73 0.44 -7.96
CA MET A 265 -1.70 -1.01 -7.77
C MET A 265 -2.37 -1.44 -6.47
N ALA A 266 -2.13 -0.73 -5.35
CA ALA A 266 -2.74 -1.06 -4.07
C ALA A 266 -4.26 -0.84 -4.06
N SER A 267 -4.76 0.19 -4.74
CA SER A 267 -6.18 0.55 -4.69
C SER A 267 -7.02 -0.04 -5.82
N LEU A 268 -6.50 -0.12 -7.05
CA LEU A 268 -7.27 -0.51 -8.23
C LEU A 268 -7.18 -1.99 -8.58
N THR A 269 -6.16 -2.72 -8.10
CA THR A 269 -6.11 -4.17 -8.30
C THR A 269 -7.38 -4.83 -7.74
N GLY A 270 -8.06 -5.63 -8.59
CA GLY A 270 -9.34 -6.24 -8.22
C GLY A 270 -10.52 -5.26 -8.21
N THR A 271 -10.45 -4.21 -9.01
CA THR A 271 -11.59 -3.36 -9.38
C THR A 271 -11.82 -3.44 -10.88
N SER A 272 -12.91 -2.86 -11.38
CA SER A 272 -13.19 -2.74 -12.81
C SER A 272 -12.53 -1.51 -13.47
N LEU A 273 -11.82 -0.68 -12.70
CA LEU A 273 -11.01 0.41 -13.26
C LEU A 273 -9.70 -0.13 -13.83
N SER A 274 -9.26 0.48 -14.92
CA SER A 274 -8.01 0.12 -15.58
C SER A 274 -6.78 0.45 -14.71
N ILE A 275 -5.79 -0.43 -14.72
CA ILE A 275 -4.46 -0.18 -14.16
C ILE A 275 -3.64 0.56 -15.22
N GLU A 276 -3.68 1.88 -15.15
CA GLU A 276 -3.03 2.80 -16.09
C GLU A 276 -2.49 4.03 -15.35
N PRO A 277 -1.60 4.83 -15.96
CA PRO A 277 -1.19 6.09 -15.36
C PRO A 277 -2.37 7.04 -15.16
N TYR A 278 -2.49 7.59 -13.96
CA TYR A 278 -3.39 8.68 -13.58
C TYR A 278 -2.54 9.90 -13.22
N GLU A 279 -3.05 11.09 -13.45
CA GLU A 279 -2.32 12.32 -13.14
C GLU A 279 -2.29 12.61 -11.63
N THR A 280 -3.41 12.35 -10.94
CA THR A 280 -3.56 12.63 -9.51
C THR A 280 -4.37 11.56 -8.78
N LEU A 281 -4.21 11.47 -7.47
CA LEU A 281 -5.08 10.65 -6.62
C LEU A 281 -6.53 11.14 -6.61
N ASP A 282 -6.76 12.45 -6.78
CA ASP A 282 -8.11 13.02 -6.85
C ASP A 282 -8.84 12.54 -8.13
N GLU A 283 -8.14 12.33 -9.23
CA GLU A 283 -8.70 11.73 -10.43
C GLU A 283 -9.20 10.30 -10.17
N ILE A 284 -8.41 9.49 -9.47
CA ILE A 284 -8.81 8.14 -9.07
C ILE A 284 -10.01 8.22 -8.12
N ALA A 285 -9.98 9.11 -7.13
CA ALA A 285 -11.08 9.31 -6.19
C ALA A 285 -12.40 9.68 -6.87
N ALA A 286 -12.35 10.52 -7.91
CA ALA A 286 -13.52 10.91 -8.68
C ALA A 286 -14.13 9.75 -9.50
N ARG A 287 -13.30 8.83 -9.99
CA ARG A 287 -13.72 7.70 -10.85
C ARG A 287 -14.11 6.45 -10.06
N LEU A 288 -13.41 6.17 -8.93
CA LEU A 288 -13.61 4.93 -8.18
C LEU A 288 -14.94 4.95 -7.42
N ASP A 289 -15.78 3.97 -7.71
CA ASP A 289 -16.98 3.65 -6.96
C ASP A 289 -16.85 2.28 -6.30
N PHE A 290 -17.40 2.10 -5.10
CA PHE A 290 -17.27 0.84 -4.38
C PHE A 290 -17.98 -0.34 -5.06
N SER A 291 -18.98 -0.08 -5.91
CA SER A 291 -19.59 -1.09 -6.77
C SER A 291 -18.62 -1.69 -7.79
N MET A 292 -17.49 -1.02 -8.05
CA MET A 292 -16.43 -1.49 -8.96
C MET A 292 -15.47 -2.46 -8.29
N ILE A 293 -15.50 -2.61 -6.96
CA ILE A 293 -14.61 -3.51 -6.21
C ILE A 293 -15.14 -4.94 -6.31
N SER A 294 -14.30 -5.86 -6.76
CA SER A 294 -14.66 -7.28 -6.88
C SER A 294 -14.80 -7.95 -5.50
N HIS A 295 -15.59 -9.02 -5.43
CA HIS A 295 -15.77 -9.78 -4.19
C HIS A 295 -14.65 -10.81 -3.95
N GLY A 296 -13.87 -11.15 -4.97
CA GLY A 296 -12.76 -12.10 -4.86
C GLY A 296 -11.43 -11.42 -4.47
N PRO A 297 -10.45 -12.18 -3.96
CA PRO A 297 -9.12 -11.66 -3.65
C PRO A 297 -8.46 -11.01 -4.86
N ALA A 298 -7.71 -9.94 -4.62
CA ALA A 298 -7.02 -9.18 -5.65
C ALA A 298 -5.52 -9.50 -5.62
N ARG A 299 -4.97 -9.96 -6.74
CA ARG A 299 -3.56 -10.34 -6.85
C ARG A 299 -2.69 -9.13 -7.22
N PHE A 300 -1.79 -8.76 -6.33
CA PHE A 300 -0.79 -7.73 -6.56
C PHE A 300 0.41 -8.36 -7.27
N ASP A 301 0.63 -8.00 -8.53
CA ASP A 301 1.74 -8.50 -9.35
C ASP A 301 2.83 -7.44 -9.48
N THR A 302 4.05 -7.78 -9.08
CA THR A 302 5.21 -6.88 -9.18
C THR A 302 5.65 -6.64 -10.63
N ALA A 303 5.41 -7.58 -11.55
CA ALA A 303 5.71 -7.36 -12.97
C ALA A 303 4.76 -6.33 -13.59
N GLU A 304 3.49 -6.35 -13.20
CA GLU A 304 2.52 -5.32 -13.59
C GLU A 304 2.86 -3.95 -12.97
N LEU A 305 3.32 -3.95 -11.72
CA LEU A 305 3.82 -2.74 -11.06
C LEU A 305 5.02 -2.16 -11.81
N ASP A 306 6.01 -2.97 -12.20
CA ASP A 306 7.19 -2.53 -12.96
C ASP A 306 6.78 -1.88 -14.30
N ALA A 307 5.85 -2.51 -15.01
CA ALA A 307 5.33 -1.98 -16.28
C ALA A 307 4.56 -0.66 -16.09
N LEU A 308 3.74 -0.57 -15.05
CA LEU A 308 3.01 0.65 -14.72
C LEU A 308 3.97 1.78 -14.31
N ASN A 309 4.96 1.46 -13.48
CA ASN A 309 5.96 2.43 -13.03
C ASN A 309 6.74 3.05 -14.20
N ALA A 310 7.18 2.21 -15.14
CA ALA A 310 7.82 2.67 -16.37
C ALA A 310 6.91 3.62 -17.17
N ARG A 311 5.64 3.26 -17.37
CA ARG A 311 4.66 4.10 -18.09
C ARG A 311 4.44 5.46 -17.42
N ILE A 312 4.42 5.50 -16.08
CA ILE A 312 4.32 6.74 -15.31
C ILE A 312 5.55 7.62 -15.53
N LEU A 313 6.76 7.03 -15.44
CA LEU A 313 8.01 7.75 -15.67
C LEU A 313 8.12 8.28 -17.11
N HIS A 314 7.73 7.48 -18.11
CA HIS A 314 7.75 7.89 -19.52
C HIS A 314 6.80 9.08 -19.81
N ALA A 315 5.72 9.23 -19.04
CA ALA A 315 4.79 10.36 -19.14
C ALA A 315 5.17 11.55 -18.25
N LEU A 316 6.11 11.38 -17.29
CA LEU A 316 6.40 12.38 -16.26
C LEU A 316 7.00 13.66 -16.87
N PRO A 317 6.38 14.85 -16.66
CA PRO A 317 6.92 16.11 -17.14
C PRO A 317 8.27 16.46 -16.49
N TYR A 318 9.13 17.19 -17.22
CA TYR A 318 10.44 17.63 -16.72
C TYR A 318 10.34 18.40 -15.40
N GLU A 319 9.39 19.31 -15.28
CA GLU A 319 9.22 20.11 -14.07
C GLU A 319 8.96 19.23 -12.81
N SER A 320 8.27 18.11 -12.97
CA SER A 320 8.04 17.16 -11.88
C SER A 320 9.30 16.33 -11.53
N ALA A 321 10.19 16.13 -12.50
CA ALA A 321 11.44 15.40 -12.32
C ALA A 321 12.60 16.30 -11.86
N ARG A 322 12.52 17.60 -12.12
CA ARG A 322 13.60 18.59 -12.03
C ARG A 322 14.34 18.57 -10.69
N ALA A 323 13.62 18.64 -9.58
CA ALA A 323 14.24 18.67 -8.25
C ALA A 323 15.04 17.38 -7.97
N ARG A 324 14.51 16.23 -8.38
CA ARG A 324 15.17 14.92 -8.24
C ARG A 324 16.39 14.80 -9.14
N LEU A 325 16.31 15.31 -10.37
CA LEU A 325 17.43 15.37 -11.30
C LEU A 325 18.57 16.24 -10.74
N SER A 326 18.25 17.44 -10.25
CA SER A 326 19.23 18.32 -9.63
C SER A 326 19.93 17.69 -8.42
N ALA A 327 19.21 16.90 -7.61
CA ALA A 327 19.81 16.15 -6.50
C ALA A 327 20.83 15.10 -6.95
N LEU A 328 20.71 14.59 -8.20
CA LEU A 328 21.65 13.67 -8.83
C LEU A 328 22.75 14.42 -9.63
N GLY A 329 22.78 15.74 -9.62
CA GLY A 329 23.69 16.55 -10.43
C GLY A 329 23.37 16.51 -11.93
N LEU A 330 22.14 16.20 -12.29
CA LEU A 330 21.65 16.11 -13.67
C LEU A 330 20.72 17.29 -13.97
N GLU A 331 20.89 17.90 -15.13
CA GLU A 331 20.10 19.06 -15.55
C GLU A 331 19.76 18.98 -17.04
N GLY A 332 18.65 19.63 -17.39
CA GLY A 332 18.25 19.84 -18.79
C GLY A 332 17.04 19.00 -19.21
N GLU A 333 16.03 19.71 -19.72
CA GLU A 333 14.78 19.10 -20.20
C GLU A 333 15.03 18.15 -21.38
N ALA A 334 15.89 18.54 -22.31
CA ALA A 334 16.22 17.69 -23.48
C ALA A 334 16.84 16.35 -23.07
N MET A 335 17.72 16.35 -22.02
CA MET A 335 18.25 15.11 -21.46
C MET A 335 17.15 14.25 -20.84
N TRP A 336 16.27 14.85 -20.04
CA TRP A 336 15.16 14.14 -19.42
C TRP A 336 14.25 13.49 -20.47
N LEU A 337 13.81 14.28 -21.46
CA LEU A 337 12.92 13.79 -22.52
C LEU A 337 13.57 12.68 -23.37
N LEU A 338 14.90 12.73 -23.57
CA LEU A 338 15.63 11.67 -24.27
C LEU A 338 15.71 10.37 -23.46
N LEU A 339 15.91 10.46 -22.14
CA LEU A 339 16.26 9.29 -21.34
C LEU A 339 15.06 8.64 -20.65
N ARG A 340 14.00 9.40 -20.32
CA ARG A 340 12.86 8.93 -19.52
C ARG A 340 12.18 7.67 -20.08
N ASP A 341 12.11 7.54 -21.39
CA ASP A 341 11.45 6.39 -22.05
C ASP A 341 12.24 5.07 -21.90
N ASN A 342 13.46 5.14 -21.34
CA ASN A 342 14.30 3.99 -21.04
C ASN A 342 14.31 3.62 -19.55
N LEU A 343 13.61 4.39 -18.71
CA LEU A 343 13.59 4.18 -17.27
C LEU A 343 12.55 3.16 -16.88
N ARG A 344 12.91 2.25 -15.98
CA ARG A 344 11.99 1.41 -15.21
C ARG A 344 11.77 1.98 -13.83
N LYS A 345 12.82 2.56 -13.25
CA LYS A 345 12.82 3.29 -11.99
C LYS A 345 13.51 4.62 -12.16
N PHE A 346 13.18 5.60 -11.33
CA PHE A 346 13.73 6.95 -11.52
C PHE A 346 15.27 6.96 -11.45
N ASP A 347 15.85 6.19 -10.53
CA ASP A 347 17.29 6.18 -10.30
C ASP A 347 18.10 5.57 -11.46
N ASP A 348 17.45 4.83 -12.37
CA ASP A 348 18.07 4.32 -13.61
C ASP A 348 18.64 5.48 -14.47
N ILE A 349 18.09 6.71 -14.28
CA ILE A 349 18.53 7.90 -15.02
C ILE A 349 20.04 8.14 -14.86
N ALA A 350 20.62 7.86 -13.69
CA ALA A 350 22.03 8.06 -13.43
C ALA A 350 22.93 7.21 -14.35
N GLU A 351 22.51 5.98 -14.64
CA GLU A 351 23.22 5.11 -15.58
C GLU A 351 23.06 5.56 -17.03
N TRP A 352 21.86 5.97 -17.41
CA TRP A 352 21.60 6.47 -18.76
C TRP A 352 22.29 7.81 -19.03
N ALA A 353 22.36 8.68 -18.03
CA ALA A 353 23.03 9.98 -18.16
C ALA A 353 24.53 9.85 -18.44
N LYS A 354 25.18 8.73 -18.09
CA LYS A 354 26.58 8.44 -18.45
C LYS A 354 26.80 8.42 -19.96
N LEU A 355 25.76 8.13 -20.75
CA LEU A 355 25.85 8.21 -22.21
C LEU A 355 26.15 9.64 -22.71
N LEU A 356 25.75 10.65 -21.96
CA LEU A 356 25.95 12.06 -22.30
C LEU A 356 27.20 12.64 -21.65
N THR A 357 27.44 12.35 -20.38
CA THR A 357 28.44 13.06 -19.55
C THR A 357 29.61 12.18 -19.10
N GLY A 358 29.48 10.85 -19.19
CA GLY A 358 30.43 9.91 -18.62
C GLY A 358 31.30 9.19 -19.64
N PRO A 359 32.29 8.44 -19.16
CA PRO A 359 32.99 7.50 -20.00
C PRO A 359 32.07 6.35 -20.40
N VAL A 360 32.01 6.06 -21.69
CA VAL A 360 31.35 4.90 -22.25
C VAL A 360 32.41 3.91 -22.68
N ALA A 361 32.25 2.64 -22.32
CA ALA A 361 33.11 1.57 -22.86
C ALA A 361 32.53 1.12 -24.22
N PRO A 362 33.14 1.45 -25.36
CA PRO A 362 32.65 1.04 -26.67
C PRO A 362 32.69 -0.49 -26.81
N VAL A 363 31.67 -1.06 -27.41
CA VAL A 363 31.65 -2.47 -27.84
C VAL A 363 31.91 -2.49 -29.35
N ILE A 364 33.08 -2.99 -29.75
CA ILE A 364 33.55 -2.99 -31.15
C ILE A 364 33.93 -4.42 -31.53
N ALA A 365 33.16 -5.02 -32.43
CA ALA A 365 33.54 -6.29 -33.03
C ALA A 365 34.69 -6.11 -34.04
N ASP A 366 35.58 -7.10 -34.14
CA ASP A 366 36.76 -6.99 -35.03
C ASP A 366 36.35 -6.79 -36.50
N GLU A 367 35.27 -7.44 -36.95
CA GLU A 367 34.69 -7.29 -38.28
C GLU A 367 34.09 -5.90 -38.58
N ASP A 368 33.83 -5.10 -37.55
CA ASP A 368 33.27 -3.75 -37.69
C ASP A 368 34.31 -2.63 -37.53
N ARG A 369 35.58 -2.95 -37.23
CA ARG A 369 36.63 -1.93 -36.98
C ARG A 369 36.86 -1.00 -38.17
N GLU A 370 37.01 -1.56 -39.38
CA GLU A 370 37.18 -0.76 -40.58
C GLU A 370 35.96 0.12 -40.89
N PHE A 371 34.78 -0.44 -40.72
CA PHE A 371 33.52 0.30 -40.86
C PHE A 371 33.44 1.46 -39.87
N LEU A 372 33.76 1.24 -38.61
CA LEU A 372 33.71 2.27 -37.56
C LEU A 372 34.83 3.33 -37.72
N ALA A 373 36.00 2.96 -38.23
CA ALA A 373 37.04 3.93 -38.60
C ALA A 373 36.60 4.85 -39.75
N LEU A 374 35.91 4.27 -40.76
CA LEU A 374 35.29 5.07 -41.81
C LEU A 374 34.16 5.95 -41.27
N ALA A 375 33.34 5.41 -40.33
CA ALA A 375 32.28 6.17 -39.67
C ALA A 375 32.83 7.40 -38.91
N LYS A 376 33.98 7.26 -38.26
CA LYS A 376 34.71 8.36 -37.62
C LYS A 376 35.09 9.46 -38.61
N SER A 377 35.65 9.06 -39.78
CA SER A 377 36.09 10.01 -40.79
C SER A 377 34.97 10.78 -41.48
N LEU A 378 33.79 10.15 -41.59
CA LEU A 378 32.59 10.73 -42.19
C LEU A 378 31.66 11.44 -41.16
N LEU A 379 32.07 11.54 -39.89
CA LEU A 379 31.29 12.20 -38.86
C LEU A 379 31.16 13.72 -39.14
N PRO A 380 29.92 14.25 -39.32
CA PRO A 380 29.73 15.65 -39.71
C PRO A 380 30.37 16.65 -38.74
N PRO A 381 30.78 17.85 -39.24
CA PRO A 381 31.21 18.94 -38.35
C PRO A 381 30.03 19.48 -37.53
N GLU A 382 30.34 20.13 -36.42
CA GLU A 382 29.34 20.90 -35.63
C GLU A 382 28.99 22.22 -36.34
N PRO A 383 27.78 22.80 -36.09
CA PRO A 383 26.81 22.39 -35.03
C PRO A 383 25.95 21.19 -35.44
N TRP A 384 25.57 20.38 -34.44
CA TRP A 384 24.70 19.21 -34.60
C TRP A 384 23.25 19.48 -34.22
N ASP A 385 22.37 18.89 -34.99
CA ASP A 385 20.95 18.91 -34.79
C ASP A 385 20.31 17.52 -35.07
N GLU A 386 19.00 17.44 -35.10
CA GLU A 386 18.28 16.20 -35.37
C GLU A 386 18.50 15.66 -36.81
N THR A 387 19.00 16.44 -37.74
CA THR A 387 19.30 16.01 -39.12
C THR A 387 20.64 15.32 -39.22
N THR A 388 21.59 15.60 -38.29
CA THR A 388 22.96 15.11 -38.26
C THR A 388 23.06 13.59 -38.37
N TRP A 389 22.22 12.87 -37.60
CA TRP A 389 22.20 11.40 -37.67
C TRP A 389 21.82 10.88 -39.06
N GLY A 390 20.82 11.48 -39.71
CA GLY A 390 20.40 11.14 -41.06
C GLY A 390 21.55 11.38 -42.06
N GLN A 391 22.14 12.56 -42.06
CA GLN A 391 23.25 12.92 -42.93
C GLN A 391 24.44 11.97 -42.79
N TRP A 392 24.84 11.64 -41.56
CA TRP A 392 25.94 10.73 -41.28
C TRP A 392 25.63 9.31 -41.76
N THR A 393 24.46 8.77 -41.44
CA THR A 393 24.08 7.41 -41.85
C THR A 393 23.87 7.27 -43.36
N ASP A 394 23.40 8.32 -44.04
CA ASP A 394 23.25 8.30 -45.49
C ASP A 394 24.62 8.34 -46.20
N ALA A 395 25.57 9.12 -45.69
CA ALA A 395 26.95 9.08 -46.17
C ALA A 395 27.59 7.68 -45.99
N LEU A 396 27.35 7.05 -44.83
CA LEU A 396 27.83 5.69 -44.56
C LEU A 396 27.16 4.63 -45.45
N LYS A 397 25.88 4.73 -45.71
CA LYS A 397 25.15 3.85 -46.67
C LYS A 397 25.78 3.97 -48.08
N ALA A 398 26.02 5.21 -48.54
CA ALA A 398 26.61 5.47 -49.84
C ALA A 398 28.00 4.89 -49.95
N ALA A 399 28.86 5.03 -48.93
CA ALA A 399 30.23 4.58 -48.92
C ALA A 399 30.41 3.06 -48.73
N THR A 400 29.51 2.39 -48.02
CA THR A 400 29.68 0.98 -47.61
C THR A 400 28.63 0.02 -48.15
N GLY A 401 27.50 0.51 -48.62
CA GLY A 401 26.37 -0.29 -48.99
C GLY A 401 25.64 -0.96 -47.80
N ARG A 402 26.09 -0.81 -46.56
CA ARG A 402 25.46 -1.37 -45.34
C ARG A 402 24.10 -0.74 -45.11
N LYS A 403 23.12 -1.56 -44.63
CA LYS A 403 21.74 -1.14 -44.36
C LYS A 403 21.20 -1.85 -43.11
N GLY A 404 20.14 -1.31 -42.52
CA GLY A 404 19.43 -1.94 -41.39
C GLY A 404 20.35 -2.27 -40.22
N LYS A 405 20.21 -3.45 -39.65
CA LYS A 405 20.98 -3.88 -38.46
C LYS A 405 22.48 -3.83 -38.68
N ALA A 406 22.99 -4.18 -39.87
CA ALA A 406 24.42 -4.17 -40.20
C ALA A 406 25.03 -2.78 -40.23
N LEU A 407 24.24 -1.71 -40.39
CA LEU A 407 24.65 -0.33 -40.32
C LEU A 407 24.48 0.22 -38.89
N PHE A 408 23.32 0.05 -38.30
CA PHE A 408 22.94 0.78 -37.08
C PHE A 408 23.45 0.13 -35.79
N LEU A 409 23.53 -1.21 -35.71
CA LEU A 409 23.93 -1.89 -34.48
C LEU A 409 25.41 -1.63 -34.13
N PRO A 410 26.39 -1.72 -35.07
CA PRO A 410 27.77 -1.38 -34.77
C PRO A 410 27.97 0.08 -34.29
N LEU A 411 27.27 1.04 -34.92
CA LEU A 411 27.31 2.44 -34.51
C LEU A 411 26.76 2.60 -33.09
N ARG A 412 25.61 1.96 -32.78
CA ARG A 412 25.03 1.99 -31.46
C ARG A 412 25.97 1.41 -30.40
N LEU A 413 26.51 0.23 -30.64
CA LEU A 413 27.44 -0.45 -29.72
C LEU A 413 28.72 0.36 -29.48
N ALA A 414 29.25 0.98 -30.53
CA ALA A 414 30.42 1.85 -30.40
C ALA A 414 30.10 3.12 -29.58
N LEU A 415 28.98 3.76 -29.86
CA LEU A 415 28.61 5.04 -29.24
C LEU A 415 28.06 4.90 -27.82
N THR A 416 27.39 3.79 -27.51
CA THR A 416 26.65 3.62 -26.24
C THR A 416 27.13 2.44 -25.40
N GLY A 417 27.89 1.50 -25.98
CA GLY A 417 28.22 0.24 -25.33
C GLY A 417 27.05 -0.73 -25.20
N ARG A 418 25.86 -0.42 -25.75
CA ARG A 418 24.62 -1.13 -25.52
C ARG A 418 23.87 -1.41 -26.82
N PRO A 419 23.17 -2.56 -26.93
CA PRO A 419 22.36 -2.86 -28.11
C PRO A 419 21.00 -2.11 -28.14
N ASP A 420 20.56 -1.61 -26.99
CA ASP A 420 19.30 -0.90 -26.75
C ASP A 420 19.55 0.48 -26.14
N GLY A 421 18.48 1.27 -25.98
CA GLY A 421 18.52 2.58 -25.32
C GLY A 421 17.99 3.73 -26.20
N PRO A 422 18.28 4.98 -25.81
CA PRO A 422 17.74 6.17 -26.45
C PRO A 422 18.03 6.23 -27.95
N GLU A 423 17.19 6.93 -28.69
CA GLU A 423 17.40 7.13 -30.13
C GLU A 423 18.69 7.89 -30.38
N LEU A 424 19.55 7.34 -31.25
CA LEU A 424 20.83 7.97 -31.58
C LEU A 424 20.68 9.33 -32.29
N LYS A 425 19.57 9.51 -33.00
CA LYS A 425 19.22 10.80 -33.62
C LYS A 425 19.19 11.94 -32.59
N SER A 426 18.56 11.71 -31.45
CA SER A 426 18.41 12.70 -30.36
C SER A 426 19.58 12.66 -29.38
N LEU A 427 20.29 11.52 -29.30
CA LEU A 427 21.47 11.35 -28.42
C LEU A 427 22.68 12.14 -28.93
N LEU A 428 22.96 12.10 -30.25
CA LEU A 428 24.16 12.69 -30.83
C LEU A 428 24.33 14.20 -30.50
N PRO A 429 23.29 15.05 -30.73
CA PRO A 429 23.42 16.48 -30.44
C PRO A 429 23.73 16.76 -28.96
N LEU A 430 23.19 15.95 -28.06
CA LEU A 430 23.41 16.11 -26.60
C LEU A 430 24.78 15.56 -26.14
N ALA A 431 25.26 14.46 -26.73
CA ALA A 431 26.57 13.89 -26.42
C ALA A 431 27.72 14.73 -26.96
N GLY A 432 27.53 15.37 -28.11
CA GLY A 432 28.49 16.22 -28.80
C GLY A 432 29.56 15.44 -29.58
N ARG A 433 30.15 16.11 -30.55
CA ARG A 433 31.11 15.52 -31.48
C ARG A 433 32.37 14.95 -30.80
N LYS A 434 32.89 15.67 -29.80
CA LYS A 434 34.08 15.25 -29.06
C LYS A 434 33.89 13.87 -28.37
N ALA A 435 32.74 13.65 -27.74
CA ALA A 435 32.45 12.39 -27.08
C ALA A 435 32.28 11.25 -28.10
N CYS A 436 31.60 11.50 -29.23
CA CYS A 436 31.43 10.51 -30.29
C CYS A 436 32.75 10.11 -30.94
N LEU A 437 33.66 11.08 -31.23
CA LEU A 437 34.98 10.80 -31.74
C LEU A 437 35.84 9.97 -30.78
N ALA A 438 35.72 10.15 -29.48
CA ALA A 438 36.45 9.39 -28.48
C ALA A 438 35.98 7.92 -28.37
N ARG A 439 34.75 7.63 -28.80
CA ARG A 439 34.11 6.28 -28.73
C ARG A 439 34.30 5.47 -30.02
N LEU A 440 34.69 6.11 -31.10
CA LEU A 440 34.98 5.45 -32.40
C LEU A 440 36.47 5.16 -32.53
N PRO A 441 36.87 3.99 -33.13
CA PRO A 441 38.28 3.57 -33.24
C PRO A 441 39.15 4.48 -34.11
#